data_54380d88b17a1adbdeae292172d2ec90
#
_entry.id   54380d88b17a1adbdeae292172d2ec90
#
_cell.length_a   1.000
_cell.length_b   1.000
_cell.length_c   1.000
_cell.angle_alpha   90.00
_cell.angle_beta   90.00
_cell.angle_gamma   90.00
#
_symmetry.space_group_name_H-M   'P 1'
#
loop_
_entity.id
_entity.type
_entity.pdbx_description
1 polymer ?
#
loop_
_entity_poly.entity_id
_entity_poly.type
_entity_poly.pdbx_seq_one_letter_code
_entity_poly.pdbx_strand_id
1 'polypeptide(L)'
;MKTRRSMRLLAVLSVLVLIIAACGDGGGESTTTEADPGADTTASPGTTEPMTDTTEPMTDTTTAGGDLGSVTVASGEQIQIRSLEAISGDVAFLGTPNQVATEMAIEDFGQILGHDVTIGTGLDDLCSAEGGQAAAQTIAADEQVVGVIGTSCSGAAVAAMPVISDAGLAMISPSNTSPALTSDLEGTAGTDYQPGYYRTAHNDLFQGQAVANFVFNDLGLTTAAAIHDGDPYTQGLAGAFQNAFEELGGTVTTFVGVNKGDTDMTPVLSEVATGAPEAIYFPIFQPEGDFIVQQIAGVSGLEDVTLIGADGLLVSDFLSLPETEGMYFSGPSLQFGENTNELTGVSATDFLANYEAREGEAPSAAFWAHAYDATTMLLNAISEVAVEGDDGSLTIDRAELRDAITASSFAGMIGNLACDEFGDCGSQEIQIVEHADSSVTDATQLPVVFTYSGLEG
;
A
#
# COMPACT_ATOMS: atom_id res chain seq x y z
N MET A 1 -6.61 -0.90 -61.41
CA MET A 1 -5.16 -1.01 -61.69
C MET A 1 -4.52 -1.43 -60.38
N LYS A 2 -4.35 -2.64 -60.11
CA LYS A 2 -3.23 -3.60 -60.15
C LYS A 2 -1.86 -2.95 -60.05
N THR A 3 -1.21 -3.18 -58.86
CA THR A 3 0.12 -3.81 -58.84
C THR A 3 0.47 -4.32 -57.43
N ARG A 4 0.76 -5.60 -57.40
CA ARG A 4 1.39 -6.40 -56.35
C ARG A 4 2.92 -6.22 -56.39
N ARG A 5 3.60 -6.43 -55.29
CA ARG A 5 4.91 -7.12 -55.11
C ARG A 5 5.37 -6.91 -53.66
N SER A 6 5.73 -7.81 -52.96
CA SER A 6 6.21 -9.23 -52.85
C SER A 6 7.31 -9.25 -51.78
N MET A 7 7.04 -10.13 -50.79
CA MET A 7 7.94 -10.93 -49.97
C MET A 7 9.45 -10.75 -50.10
N ARG A 8 10.16 -10.62 -48.96
CA ARG A 8 11.41 -11.36 -48.74
C ARG A 8 11.54 -11.78 -47.26
N LEU A 9 11.44 -13.08 -47.02
CA LEU A 9 11.98 -13.82 -45.91
C LEU A 9 13.50 -13.72 -45.93
N LEU A 10 14.10 -13.61 -44.74
CA LEU A 10 15.47 -14.07 -44.52
C LEU A 10 15.51 -14.70 -43.10
N ALA A 11 15.61 -16.02 -43.12
CA ALA A 11 15.97 -16.86 -41.99
C ALA A 11 17.51 -16.80 -41.81
N VAL A 12 17.99 -16.69 -40.59
CA VAL A 12 19.39 -17.03 -40.27
C VAL A 12 19.41 -17.92 -39.02
N LEU A 13 20.08 -19.01 -39.24
CA LEU A 13 20.26 -20.23 -38.50
C LEU A 13 21.16 -20.07 -37.26
N SER A 14 20.78 -20.76 -36.22
CA SER A 14 21.48 -21.45 -35.12
C SER A 14 23.00 -21.49 -35.11
N VAL A 15 23.60 -21.28 -33.90
CA VAL A 15 24.72 -22.09 -33.44
C VAL A 15 24.61 -22.37 -31.96
N LEU A 16 24.39 -23.64 -31.65
CA LEU A 16 24.45 -24.30 -30.34
C LEU A 16 25.90 -24.68 -30.07
N VAL A 17 26.47 -24.27 -28.93
CA VAL A 17 27.75 -24.87 -28.44
C VAL A 17 27.52 -25.44 -27.04
N LEU A 18 27.45 -26.75 -26.99
CA LEU A 18 27.61 -27.57 -25.79
C LEU A 18 29.09 -27.66 -25.43
N ILE A 19 29.45 -27.43 -24.19
CA ILE A 19 30.70 -27.95 -23.62
C ILE A 19 30.38 -28.79 -22.38
N ILE A 20 30.64 -30.08 -22.48
CA ILE A 20 30.66 -31.10 -21.44
C ILE A 20 32.13 -31.34 -21.05
N ALA A 21 32.48 -31.33 -19.76
CA ALA A 21 33.56 -32.06 -19.16
C ALA A 21 33.37 -32.03 -17.65
N ALA A 22 33.07 -33.06 -16.98
CA ALA A 22 33.67 -34.37 -16.65
C ALA A 22 34.43 -34.33 -15.33
N CYS A 23 33.83 -35.03 -14.36
CA CYS A 23 34.35 -35.91 -13.31
C CYS A 23 35.66 -35.59 -12.54
N GLY A 24 35.54 -35.66 -11.21
CA GLY A 24 36.61 -35.91 -10.27
C GLY A 24 36.07 -36.37 -8.93
N ASP A 25 36.19 -37.67 -8.74
CA ASP A 25 35.82 -38.48 -7.59
C ASP A 25 36.82 -38.29 -6.43
N GLY A 26 36.41 -38.49 -5.16
CA GLY A 26 37.30 -38.50 -4.01
C GLY A 26 36.54 -38.53 -2.69
N GLY A 27 36.22 -39.74 -2.24
CA GLY A 27 35.58 -40.02 -0.96
C GLY A 27 36.54 -39.88 0.24
N GLY A 28 35.99 -39.90 1.44
CA GLY A 28 36.69 -39.94 2.73
C GLY A 28 35.80 -39.63 3.90
N GLU A 29 35.27 -40.60 4.41
CA GLU A 29 34.89 -41.17 5.70
C GLU A 29 34.75 -40.27 6.92
N SER A 30 33.69 -40.59 7.59
CA SER A 30 33.21 -40.41 8.97
C SER A 30 34.27 -40.56 10.06
N THR A 31 34.23 -39.72 11.09
CA THR A 31 34.40 -40.20 12.48
C THR A 31 33.66 -39.29 13.46
N THR A 32 32.73 -39.91 14.13
CA THR A 32 32.11 -39.51 15.41
C THR A 32 33.13 -39.55 16.53
N THR A 33 33.07 -38.61 17.49
CA THR A 33 33.45 -38.90 18.86
C THR A 33 32.58 -38.06 19.84
N GLU A 34 32.02 -38.81 20.77
CA GLU A 34 31.20 -38.41 21.90
C GLU A 34 31.99 -37.84 23.08
N ALA A 35 31.23 -37.07 23.90
CA ALA A 35 31.21 -37.07 25.38
C ALA A 35 32.44 -36.55 26.14
N ASP A 36 32.34 -35.89 27.17
CA ASP A 36 31.57 -35.64 28.35
C ASP A 36 32.46 -34.94 29.41
N PRO A 37 32.00 -34.68 30.62
CA PRO A 37 31.99 -33.37 31.24
C PRO A 37 32.98 -33.26 32.43
N GLY A 38 32.99 -32.06 32.99
CA GLY A 38 33.39 -32.02 34.38
C GLY A 38 34.22 -30.87 34.91
N ALA A 39 33.67 -30.33 35.97
CA ALA A 39 34.29 -29.77 37.18
C ALA A 39 34.76 -28.32 37.13
N ASP A 40 33.97 -27.42 37.75
CA ASP A 40 33.93 -27.09 39.20
C ASP A 40 35.18 -26.35 39.71
N THR A 41 34.85 -25.39 40.53
CA THR A 41 35.60 -24.63 41.56
C THR A 41 36.06 -23.24 41.15
N THR A 42 35.82 -22.15 41.86
CA THR A 42 35.55 -21.80 43.25
C THR A 42 35.36 -20.27 43.33
N ALA A 43 34.47 -19.88 44.16
CA ALA A 43 34.30 -18.50 44.59
C ALA A 43 35.41 -18.09 45.59
N SER A 44 35.77 -16.83 45.62
CA SER A 44 36.08 -16.15 46.86
C SER A 44 36.21 -14.63 46.73
N PRO A 45 36.12 -13.91 47.84
CA PRO A 45 35.23 -12.75 47.95
C PRO A 45 35.93 -11.41 48.17
N GLY A 46 35.12 -10.37 48.02
CA GLY A 46 35.31 -9.20 48.88
C GLY A 46 36.08 -8.02 48.36
N THR A 47 35.44 -6.93 48.19
CA THR A 47 35.69 -5.78 49.05
C THR A 47 34.64 -4.70 48.75
N THR A 48 33.88 -4.35 49.78
CA THR A 48 32.95 -3.23 49.84
C THR A 48 33.75 -1.94 50.05
N GLU A 49 33.56 -0.97 49.14
CA GLU A 49 33.83 0.45 49.47
C GLU A 49 32.59 1.30 49.19
N PRO A 50 32.34 2.38 49.91
CA PRO A 50 31.04 3.02 49.98
C PRO A 50 30.79 3.94 48.80
N MET A 51 29.55 3.83 48.20
CA MET A 51 29.02 4.73 47.21
C MET A 51 28.78 6.11 47.84
N THR A 52 29.43 7.13 47.31
CA THR A 52 29.03 8.52 47.45
C THR A 52 27.88 8.78 46.50
N ASP A 53 26.75 9.16 47.10
CA ASP A 53 25.55 9.65 46.44
C ASP A 53 25.88 10.99 45.74
N THR A 54 25.93 10.99 44.41
CA THR A 54 25.96 12.20 43.61
C THR A 54 24.73 12.19 42.73
N THR A 55 23.69 12.86 43.22
CA THR A 55 22.48 13.18 42.44
C THR A 55 22.88 14.20 41.37
N GLU A 56 23.15 13.75 40.17
CA GLU A 56 23.13 14.61 39.01
C GLU A 56 21.68 14.75 38.51
N PRO A 57 21.26 15.95 38.04
CA PRO A 57 19.90 16.16 37.57
C PRO A 57 19.68 15.32 36.29
N MET A 58 18.57 14.60 36.25
CA MET A 58 18.09 13.96 35.03
C MET A 58 17.95 15.03 33.95
N THR A 59 18.85 15.01 33.00
CA THR A 59 18.65 15.63 31.72
C THR A 59 17.56 14.84 31.01
N ASP A 60 16.54 15.56 30.64
CA ASP A 60 15.46 15.17 29.75
C ASP A 60 16.05 14.38 28.58
N THR A 61 15.71 13.09 28.52
CA THR A 61 16.15 12.24 27.41
C THR A 61 15.18 12.53 26.26
N THR A 62 15.46 13.56 25.49
CA THR A 62 15.04 13.65 24.11
C THR A 62 15.53 12.37 23.45
N THR A 63 14.62 11.58 22.95
CA THR A 63 14.86 10.42 22.11
C THR A 63 15.75 10.88 20.96
N ALA A 64 17.00 10.44 20.96
CA ALA A 64 17.95 10.76 19.91
C ALA A 64 17.47 10.06 18.63
N GLY A 65 16.72 10.76 17.80
CA GLY A 65 16.65 10.47 16.36
C GLY A 65 18.07 10.61 15.84
N GLY A 66 18.64 9.54 15.26
CA GLY A 66 19.96 9.61 14.63
C GLY A 66 19.94 10.71 13.56
N ASP A 67 21.09 11.31 13.30
CA ASP A 67 21.25 12.25 12.18
C ASP A 67 20.88 11.57 10.87
N LEU A 68 19.69 11.88 10.32
CA LEU A 68 19.20 11.37 9.04
C LEU A 68 19.73 12.18 7.85
N GLY A 69 20.53 13.20 8.12
CA GLY A 69 21.06 14.13 7.13
C GLY A 69 20.05 15.21 6.71
N SER A 70 20.52 16.10 5.86
CA SER A 70 19.72 17.18 5.30
C SER A 70 19.89 17.31 3.79
N VAL A 71 18.90 17.88 3.12
CA VAL A 71 18.97 18.24 1.71
C VAL A 71 19.18 19.74 1.59
N THR A 72 20.12 20.16 0.73
CA THR A 72 20.30 21.56 0.37
C THR A 72 19.82 21.80 -1.05
N VAL A 73 18.81 22.62 -1.22
CA VAL A 73 18.28 23.07 -2.50
C VAL A 73 18.92 24.42 -2.82
N ALA A 74 19.70 24.47 -3.91
CA ALA A 74 20.39 25.72 -4.27
C ALA A 74 19.39 26.79 -4.76
N SER A 75 19.74 28.05 -4.64
CA SER A 75 18.88 29.17 -5.09
C SER A 75 18.45 29.01 -6.53
N GLY A 76 17.13 29.01 -6.77
CA GLY A 76 16.53 28.85 -8.09
C GLY A 76 16.40 27.39 -8.58
N GLU A 77 16.89 26.41 -7.81
CA GLU A 77 16.63 24.99 -8.08
C GLU A 77 15.29 24.57 -7.48
N GLN A 78 14.73 23.47 -7.99
CA GLN A 78 13.45 22.92 -7.53
C GLN A 78 13.65 21.99 -6.33
N ILE A 79 12.70 22.00 -5.40
CA ILE A 79 12.58 20.97 -4.36
C ILE A 79 12.16 19.67 -5.02
N GLN A 80 12.90 18.60 -4.82
CA GLN A 80 12.66 17.33 -5.46
C GLN A 80 11.98 16.34 -4.51
N ILE A 81 10.76 15.98 -4.82
CA ILE A 81 10.08 14.79 -4.25
C ILE A 81 9.98 13.72 -5.34
N ARG A 82 9.51 12.53 -5.00
CA ARG A 82 9.27 11.48 -6.00
C ARG A 82 7.86 10.93 -5.85
N SER A 83 7.25 10.59 -7.00
CA SER A 83 6.09 9.72 -7.08
C SER A 83 6.57 8.32 -7.39
N LEU A 84 6.11 7.34 -6.62
CA LEU A 84 6.41 5.91 -6.76
C LEU A 84 5.09 5.15 -6.74
N GLU A 85 4.53 4.92 -7.92
CA GLU A 85 3.17 4.39 -8.08
C GLU A 85 3.15 3.29 -9.15
N ALA A 86 2.11 2.44 -9.18
CA ALA A 86 1.91 1.47 -10.25
C ALA A 86 1.39 2.19 -11.50
N ILE A 87 2.28 2.59 -12.40
CA ILE A 87 1.94 3.42 -13.57
C ILE A 87 2.07 2.70 -14.91
N SER A 88 2.35 1.40 -14.90
CA SER A 88 2.38 0.57 -16.09
C SER A 88 1.85 -0.85 -15.85
N GLY A 89 1.62 -1.60 -16.95
CA GLY A 89 1.09 -2.96 -16.89
C GLY A 89 -0.40 -3.03 -16.56
N ASP A 90 -0.85 -4.21 -16.14
CA ASP A 90 -2.27 -4.53 -15.95
C ASP A 90 -2.89 -3.81 -14.75
N VAL A 91 -2.06 -3.24 -13.87
CA VAL A 91 -2.49 -2.52 -12.65
C VAL A 91 -2.21 -1.01 -12.70
N ALA A 92 -1.89 -0.46 -13.89
CA ALA A 92 -1.63 0.98 -14.06
C ALA A 92 -2.83 1.86 -13.66
N PHE A 93 -4.04 1.33 -13.72
CA PHE A 93 -5.26 2.01 -13.29
C PHE A 93 -5.26 2.39 -11.82
N LEU A 94 -4.46 1.72 -10.98
CA LEU A 94 -4.33 2.03 -9.55
C LEU A 94 -3.45 3.26 -9.31
N GLY A 95 -2.30 3.33 -9.96
CA GLY A 95 -1.27 4.32 -9.63
C GLY A 95 -1.32 5.58 -10.51
N THR A 96 -1.80 5.47 -11.75
CA THR A 96 -1.89 6.64 -12.65
C THR A 96 -2.72 7.78 -12.05
N PRO A 97 -3.94 7.56 -11.50
CA PRO A 97 -4.69 8.64 -10.88
C PRO A 97 -4.02 9.22 -9.64
N ASN A 98 -3.27 8.43 -8.87
CA ASN A 98 -2.52 8.89 -7.71
C ASN A 98 -1.36 9.81 -8.14
N GLN A 99 -0.62 9.44 -9.19
CA GLN A 99 0.45 10.29 -9.72
C GLN A 99 -0.10 11.62 -10.25
N VAL A 100 -1.19 11.60 -11.01
CA VAL A 100 -1.85 12.82 -11.51
C VAL A 100 -2.32 13.68 -10.35
N ALA A 101 -2.92 13.09 -9.31
CA ALA A 101 -3.33 13.82 -8.12
C ALA A 101 -2.15 14.44 -7.37
N THR A 102 -1.00 13.75 -7.31
CA THR A 102 0.25 14.30 -6.77
C THR A 102 0.71 15.53 -7.57
N GLU A 103 0.70 15.45 -8.90
CA GLU A 103 1.06 16.59 -9.76
C GLU A 103 0.11 17.77 -9.56
N MET A 104 -1.19 17.54 -9.50
CA MET A 104 -2.19 18.58 -9.26
C MET A 104 -2.04 19.21 -7.87
N ALA A 105 -1.77 18.42 -6.84
CA ALA A 105 -1.53 18.92 -5.50
C ALA A 105 -0.31 19.85 -5.43
N ILE A 106 0.77 19.53 -6.15
CA ILE A 106 1.95 20.39 -6.28
C ILE A 106 1.59 21.72 -6.97
N GLU A 107 0.82 21.65 -8.06
CA GLU A 107 0.39 22.85 -8.81
C GLU A 107 -0.48 23.78 -7.91
N ASP A 108 -1.43 23.20 -7.16
CA ASP A 108 -2.35 23.93 -6.30
C ASP A 108 -1.68 24.48 -5.03
N PHE A 109 -0.73 23.75 -4.44
CA PHE A 109 0.04 24.19 -3.29
C PHE A 109 1.00 25.34 -3.64
N GLY A 110 1.61 25.29 -4.81
CA GLY A 110 2.52 26.30 -5.34
C GLY A 110 3.94 26.21 -4.79
N GLN A 111 4.61 27.36 -4.73
CA GLN A 111 6.02 27.45 -4.34
C GLN A 111 6.23 27.40 -2.82
N ILE A 112 7.30 26.75 -2.38
CA ILE A 112 7.77 26.79 -1.00
C ILE A 112 8.98 27.74 -0.93
N LEU A 113 8.84 28.84 -0.19
CA LEU A 113 9.89 29.87 -0.05
C LEU A 113 10.52 30.32 -1.39
N GLY A 114 9.69 30.38 -2.46
CA GLY A 114 10.11 30.82 -3.79
C GLY A 114 10.74 29.71 -4.67
N HIS A 115 10.76 28.46 -4.21
CA HIS A 115 11.23 27.30 -4.98
C HIS A 115 10.01 26.50 -5.49
N ASP A 116 10.02 26.15 -6.78
CA ASP A 116 9.06 25.21 -7.33
C ASP A 116 9.32 23.80 -6.78
N VAL A 117 8.28 22.96 -6.73
CA VAL A 117 8.40 21.55 -6.39
C VAL A 117 8.24 20.68 -7.62
N THR A 118 8.92 19.56 -7.70
CA THR A 118 8.83 18.61 -8.81
C THR A 118 8.91 17.16 -8.33
N ILE A 119 8.14 16.26 -8.99
CA ILE A 119 8.32 14.81 -8.84
C ILE A 119 9.43 14.26 -9.75
N GLY A 120 9.96 15.09 -10.67
CA GLY A 120 10.82 14.61 -11.74
C GLY A 120 10.06 13.70 -12.70
N THR A 121 10.62 12.53 -13.00
CA THR A 121 9.91 11.45 -13.70
C THR A 121 9.32 10.51 -12.67
N GLY A 122 8.03 10.20 -12.78
CA GLY A 122 7.36 9.21 -11.92
C GLY A 122 8.06 7.85 -12.02
N LEU A 123 8.15 7.16 -10.92
CA LEU A 123 8.75 5.83 -10.80
C LEU A 123 7.64 4.78 -10.67
N ASP A 124 7.88 3.62 -11.28
CA ASP A 124 6.91 2.54 -11.34
C ASP A 124 7.22 1.49 -10.27
N ASP A 125 6.27 1.21 -9.39
CA ASP A 125 6.39 0.15 -8.38
C ASP A 125 5.98 -1.23 -8.95
N LEU A 126 5.40 -1.26 -10.15
CA LEU A 126 4.92 -2.47 -10.84
C LEU A 126 3.95 -3.32 -10.00
N CYS A 127 3.38 -2.78 -8.93
CA CYS A 127 2.62 -3.52 -7.93
C CYS A 127 3.35 -4.81 -7.49
N SER A 128 4.66 -4.72 -7.29
CA SER A 128 5.53 -5.87 -7.00
C SER A 128 6.69 -5.52 -6.07
N ALA A 129 7.19 -6.51 -5.35
CA ALA A 129 8.34 -6.35 -4.48
C ALA A 129 9.61 -5.93 -5.27
N GLU A 130 9.82 -6.53 -6.45
CA GLU A 130 10.95 -6.20 -7.31
C GLU A 130 10.88 -4.76 -7.84
N GLY A 131 9.70 -4.31 -8.28
CA GLY A 131 9.48 -2.95 -8.76
C GLY A 131 9.69 -1.93 -7.64
N GLY A 132 9.05 -2.12 -6.50
CA GLY A 132 9.20 -1.26 -5.32
C GLY A 132 10.66 -1.15 -4.86
N GLN A 133 11.37 -2.28 -4.73
CA GLN A 133 12.78 -2.28 -4.33
C GLN A 133 13.68 -1.56 -5.35
N ALA A 134 13.51 -1.82 -6.64
CA ALA A 134 14.34 -1.20 -7.68
C ALA A 134 14.15 0.31 -7.76
N ALA A 135 12.89 0.76 -7.67
CA ALA A 135 12.56 2.18 -7.63
C ALA A 135 13.09 2.86 -6.35
N ALA A 136 12.94 2.22 -5.19
CA ALA A 136 13.47 2.73 -3.92
C ALA A 136 15.00 2.90 -3.96
N GLN A 137 15.73 1.96 -4.57
CA GLN A 137 17.18 2.08 -4.77
C GLN A 137 17.54 3.27 -5.67
N THR A 138 16.72 3.55 -6.70
CA THR A 138 16.91 4.71 -7.57
C THR A 138 16.68 6.01 -6.80
N ILE A 139 15.64 6.06 -5.95
CA ILE A 139 15.33 7.20 -5.10
C ILE A 139 16.45 7.44 -4.09
N ALA A 140 16.87 6.40 -3.37
CA ALA A 140 17.91 6.50 -2.33
C ALA A 140 19.29 6.89 -2.87
N ALA A 141 19.55 6.66 -4.16
CA ALA A 141 20.78 7.07 -4.82
C ALA A 141 20.82 8.57 -5.18
N ASP A 142 19.68 9.26 -5.13
CA ASP A 142 19.55 10.69 -5.41
C ASP A 142 19.47 11.47 -4.08
N GLU A 143 20.60 12.03 -3.66
CA GLU A 143 20.72 12.78 -2.40
C GLU A 143 19.85 14.07 -2.34
N GLN A 144 19.34 14.53 -3.51
CA GLN A 144 18.48 15.71 -3.61
C GLN A 144 17.01 15.42 -3.33
N VAL A 145 16.61 14.15 -3.21
CA VAL A 145 15.23 13.79 -2.89
C VAL A 145 14.93 14.12 -1.44
N VAL A 146 13.81 14.84 -1.24
CA VAL A 146 13.33 15.27 0.08
C VAL A 146 12.34 14.28 0.67
N GLY A 147 11.43 13.72 -0.15
CA GLY A 147 10.40 12.79 0.29
C GLY A 147 9.74 12.05 -0.89
N VAL A 148 8.88 11.09 -0.58
CA VAL A 148 8.26 10.18 -1.55
C VAL A 148 6.75 10.11 -1.32
N ILE A 149 5.95 10.16 -2.40
CA ILE A 149 4.53 9.79 -2.41
C ILE A 149 4.41 8.43 -3.09
N GLY A 150 3.81 7.49 -2.43
CA GLY A 150 3.68 6.08 -2.90
C GLY A 150 3.96 5.11 -1.75
N THR A 151 3.92 3.82 -2.02
CA THR A 151 3.62 3.09 -3.27
C THR A 151 2.11 2.90 -3.46
N SER A 152 1.70 2.37 -4.65
CA SER A 152 0.31 1.96 -4.84
C SER A 152 -0.01 0.66 -4.10
N CYS A 153 0.89 -0.30 -4.13
CA CYS A 153 0.64 -1.65 -3.64
C CYS A 153 1.45 -1.95 -2.37
N SER A 154 0.81 -2.58 -1.37
CA SER A 154 1.45 -2.90 -0.08
C SER A 154 2.68 -3.82 -0.24
N GLY A 155 2.65 -4.79 -1.18
CA GLY A 155 3.80 -5.65 -1.46
C GLY A 155 5.01 -4.89 -2.00
N ALA A 156 4.79 -3.82 -2.78
CA ALA A 156 5.85 -2.92 -3.22
C ALA A 156 6.42 -2.10 -2.04
N ALA A 157 5.54 -1.61 -1.13
CA ALA A 157 5.95 -0.88 0.06
C ALA A 157 6.83 -1.70 0.99
N VAL A 158 6.46 -2.96 1.26
CA VAL A 158 7.25 -3.88 2.10
C VAL A 158 8.70 -3.99 1.61
N ALA A 159 8.89 -4.02 0.30
CA ALA A 159 10.22 -4.11 -0.30
C ALA A 159 10.94 -2.75 -0.44
N ALA A 160 10.19 -1.66 -0.63
CA ALA A 160 10.73 -0.32 -0.81
C ALA A 160 11.15 0.33 0.51
N MET A 161 10.33 0.19 1.55
CA MET A 161 10.48 0.96 2.79
C MET A 161 11.78 0.73 3.55
N PRO A 162 12.35 -0.49 3.64
CA PRO A 162 13.68 -0.64 4.25
C PRO A 162 14.74 0.25 3.59
N VAL A 163 14.72 0.38 2.25
CA VAL A 163 15.67 1.20 1.48
C VAL A 163 15.41 2.71 1.71
N ILE A 164 14.14 3.13 1.67
CA ILE A 164 13.72 4.53 1.87
C ILE A 164 14.03 4.98 3.30
N SER A 165 13.70 4.13 4.29
CA SER A 165 13.94 4.42 5.71
C SER A 165 15.43 4.52 6.03
N ASP A 166 16.26 3.60 5.52
CA ASP A 166 17.72 3.60 5.68
C ASP A 166 18.38 4.84 5.03
N ALA A 167 17.79 5.35 3.94
CA ALA A 167 18.20 6.61 3.31
C ALA A 167 17.77 7.87 4.10
N GLY A 168 17.07 7.72 5.22
CA GLY A 168 16.55 8.82 6.03
C GLY A 168 15.32 9.51 5.45
N LEU A 169 14.77 9.02 4.33
CA LEU A 169 13.62 9.63 3.65
C LEU A 169 12.29 9.27 4.32
N ALA A 170 11.30 10.15 4.19
CA ALA A 170 9.91 9.85 4.49
C ALA A 170 9.19 9.39 3.21
N MET A 171 8.24 8.45 3.35
CA MET A 171 7.31 8.03 2.31
C MET A 171 5.89 8.06 2.84
N ILE A 172 4.98 8.68 2.09
CA ILE A 172 3.55 8.75 2.43
C ILE A 172 2.77 8.02 1.34
N SER A 173 2.20 6.88 1.68
CA SER A 173 1.39 6.12 0.72
C SER A 173 -0.06 6.59 0.71
N PRO A 174 -0.64 6.80 -0.48
CA PRO A 174 -2.06 7.06 -0.61
C PRO A 174 -2.94 5.80 -0.50
N SER A 175 -2.42 4.61 -0.78
CA SER A 175 -3.23 3.43 -1.06
C SER A 175 -2.76 2.11 -0.48
N ASN A 176 -1.65 2.09 0.27
CA ASN A 176 -1.26 0.87 0.97
C ASN A 176 -2.09 0.70 2.24
N THR A 177 -2.77 -0.42 2.37
CA THR A 177 -3.71 -0.66 3.47
C THR A 177 -3.26 -1.76 4.44
N SER A 178 -2.24 -2.57 4.07
CA SER A 178 -1.76 -3.68 4.90
C SER A 178 -1.39 -3.24 6.31
N PRO A 179 -1.90 -3.92 7.38
CA PRO A 179 -1.55 -3.65 8.77
C PRO A 179 -0.06 -3.88 9.07
N ALA A 180 0.59 -4.76 8.30
CA ALA A 180 2.01 -5.07 8.47
C ALA A 180 2.91 -3.84 8.33
N LEU A 181 2.48 -2.82 7.58
CA LEU A 181 3.25 -1.60 7.33
C LEU A 181 3.17 -0.56 8.46
N THR A 182 2.14 -0.60 9.28
CA THR A 182 1.90 0.36 10.37
C THR A 182 1.72 -0.33 11.73
N SER A 183 0.53 -0.83 12.05
CA SER A 183 0.27 -1.42 13.36
C SER A 183 -0.90 -2.42 13.38
N ASP A 184 -1.01 -3.14 14.51
CA ASP A 184 -2.15 -3.98 14.83
C ASP A 184 -3.35 -3.20 15.43
N LEU A 185 -3.28 -1.86 15.47
CA LEU A 185 -4.22 -0.94 16.13
C LEU A 185 -4.37 -1.12 17.65
N GLU A 186 -3.59 -2.02 18.26
CA GLU A 186 -3.54 -2.28 19.71
C GLU A 186 -2.24 -1.76 20.35
N GLY A 187 -1.44 -1.00 19.60
CA GLY A 187 -0.19 -0.39 20.06
C GLY A 187 1.06 -1.23 19.78
N THR A 188 0.96 -2.21 18.84
CA THR A 188 2.11 -2.98 18.38
C THR A 188 2.41 -2.66 16.93
N ALA A 189 3.66 -2.34 16.62
CA ALA A 189 4.11 -2.12 15.26
C ALA A 189 3.88 -3.36 14.39
N GLY A 190 3.49 -3.14 13.14
CA GLY A 190 3.37 -4.18 12.12
C GLY A 190 4.72 -4.86 11.84
N THR A 191 4.66 -6.05 11.28
CA THR A 191 5.86 -6.88 11.03
C THR A 191 6.84 -6.25 10.05
N ASP A 192 6.37 -5.39 9.17
CA ASP A 192 7.13 -4.72 8.12
C ASP A 192 7.21 -3.20 8.34
N TYR A 193 6.80 -2.73 9.53
CA TYR A 193 6.90 -1.32 9.91
C TYR A 193 8.33 -0.80 9.79
N GLN A 194 8.46 0.38 9.19
CA GLN A 194 9.73 1.10 9.07
C GLN A 194 9.54 2.57 9.48
N PRO A 195 10.45 3.15 10.27
CA PRO A 195 10.39 4.57 10.62
C PRO A 195 10.42 5.47 9.38
N GLY A 196 9.53 6.46 9.33
CA GLY A 196 9.37 7.36 8.18
C GLY A 196 8.39 6.86 7.13
N TYR A 197 7.68 5.76 7.40
CA TYR A 197 6.51 5.36 6.63
C TYR A 197 5.25 5.99 7.21
N TYR A 198 4.41 6.50 6.32
CA TYR A 198 3.10 7.07 6.63
C TYR A 198 2.11 6.67 5.54
N ARG A 199 0.81 6.74 5.84
CA ARG A 199 -0.24 6.58 4.83
C ARG A 199 -1.46 7.43 5.12
N THR A 200 -2.13 7.85 4.06
CA THR A 200 -3.45 8.47 4.11
C THR A 200 -4.58 7.46 3.88
N ALA A 201 -4.27 6.27 3.39
CA ALA A 201 -5.19 5.14 3.32
C ALA A 201 -5.59 4.64 4.72
N HIS A 202 -6.70 3.91 4.78
CA HIS A 202 -7.15 3.20 5.97
C HIS A 202 -6.27 1.96 6.27
N ASN A 203 -6.47 1.37 7.46
CA ASN A 203 -5.87 0.08 7.82
C ASN A 203 -6.86 -1.05 7.51
N ASP A 204 -6.39 -2.13 6.89
CA ASP A 204 -7.19 -3.30 6.51
C ASP A 204 -7.90 -3.98 7.67
N LEU A 205 -7.45 -3.76 8.91
CA LEU A 205 -8.16 -4.27 10.09
C LEU A 205 -9.56 -3.65 10.21
N PHE A 206 -9.72 -2.37 9.85
CA PHE A 206 -11.05 -1.75 9.79
C PHE A 206 -11.86 -2.29 8.62
N GLN A 207 -11.23 -2.50 7.45
CA GLN A 207 -11.94 -3.01 6.28
C GLN A 207 -12.39 -4.46 6.49
N GLY A 208 -11.55 -5.30 7.05
CA GLY A 208 -11.91 -6.68 7.41
C GLY A 208 -13.06 -6.74 8.41
N GLN A 209 -13.05 -5.87 9.44
CA GLN A 209 -14.15 -5.74 10.39
C GLN A 209 -15.44 -5.25 9.73
N ALA A 210 -15.35 -4.28 8.81
CA ALA A 210 -16.51 -3.78 8.08
C ALA A 210 -17.19 -4.89 7.29
N VAL A 211 -16.40 -5.67 6.51
CA VAL A 211 -16.94 -6.79 5.73
C VAL A 211 -17.51 -7.89 6.63
N ALA A 212 -16.82 -8.24 7.72
CA ALA A 212 -17.29 -9.22 8.67
C ALA A 212 -18.63 -8.83 9.30
N ASN A 213 -18.76 -7.58 9.74
CA ASN A 213 -20.02 -7.06 10.30
C ASN A 213 -21.14 -7.07 9.27
N PHE A 214 -20.89 -6.61 8.05
CA PHE A 214 -21.86 -6.60 6.96
C PHE A 214 -22.34 -8.03 6.63
N VAL A 215 -21.42 -8.97 6.45
CA VAL A 215 -21.77 -10.37 6.11
C VAL A 215 -22.53 -11.04 7.24
N PHE A 216 -22.08 -10.89 8.49
CA PHE A 216 -22.65 -11.60 9.62
C PHE A 216 -23.94 -10.95 10.13
N ASN A 217 -23.93 -9.62 10.33
CA ASN A 217 -25.05 -8.92 10.98
C ASN A 217 -26.11 -8.43 9.99
N ASP A 218 -25.72 -7.90 8.83
CA ASP A 218 -26.66 -7.31 7.88
C ASP A 218 -27.18 -8.36 6.89
N LEU A 219 -26.32 -9.18 6.29
CA LEU A 219 -26.75 -10.27 5.41
C LEU A 219 -27.21 -11.51 6.18
N GLY A 220 -26.81 -11.68 7.46
CA GLY A 220 -27.17 -12.82 8.29
C GLY A 220 -26.51 -14.14 7.87
N LEU A 221 -25.39 -14.07 7.13
CA LEU A 221 -24.63 -15.22 6.65
C LEU A 221 -23.63 -15.67 7.73
N THR A 222 -23.49 -16.96 7.93
CA THR A 222 -22.68 -17.53 9.02
C THR A 222 -21.48 -18.35 8.55
N THR A 223 -21.40 -18.61 7.25
CA THR A 223 -20.27 -19.32 6.62
C THR A 223 -19.72 -18.52 5.45
N ALA A 224 -18.40 -18.39 5.38
CA ALA A 224 -17.74 -17.70 4.32
C ALA A 224 -16.49 -18.44 3.85
N ALA A 225 -15.97 -18.07 2.68
CA ALA A 225 -14.63 -18.40 2.23
C ALA A 225 -13.85 -17.11 1.94
N ALA A 226 -12.53 -17.17 2.01
CA ALA A 226 -11.64 -16.07 1.64
C ALA A 226 -10.59 -16.53 0.63
N ILE A 227 -10.38 -15.75 -0.44
CA ILE A 227 -9.41 -16.02 -1.49
C ILE A 227 -8.43 -14.83 -1.57
N HIS A 228 -7.12 -15.10 -1.62
CA HIS A 228 -6.06 -14.10 -1.76
C HIS A 228 -5.03 -14.53 -2.83
N ASP A 229 -4.10 -13.68 -3.22
CA ASP A 229 -3.02 -14.00 -4.17
C ASP A 229 -1.62 -14.04 -3.51
N GLY A 230 -1.56 -13.92 -2.17
CA GLY A 230 -0.33 -13.94 -1.40
C GLY A 230 0.38 -12.60 -1.30
N ASP A 231 -0.11 -11.55 -1.92
CA ASP A 231 0.38 -10.19 -1.69
C ASP A 231 0.09 -9.77 -0.22
N PRO A 232 0.98 -9.00 0.43
CA PRO A 232 0.73 -8.47 1.78
C PRO A 232 -0.61 -7.75 1.97
N TYR A 233 -1.13 -7.07 0.94
CA TYR A 233 -2.48 -6.50 0.96
C TYR A 233 -3.54 -7.61 0.96
N THR A 234 -3.56 -8.44 -0.08
CA THR A 234 -4.66 -9.38 -0.31
C THR A 234 -4.78 -10.42 0.79
N GLN A 235 -3.62 -10.95 1.23
CA GLN A 235 -3.56 -11.92 2.32
C GLN A 235 -3.85 -11.28 3.68
N GLY A 236 -3.37 -10.06 3.92
CA GLY A 236 -3.62 -9.30 5.14
C GLY A 236 -5.10 -9.00 5.33
N LEU A 237 -5.74 -8.46 4.30
CA LEU A 237 -7.16 -8.10 4.33
C LEU A 237 -8.08 -9.33 4.41
N ALA A 238 -7.78 -10.40 3.65
CA ALA A 238 -8.50 -11.67 3.77
C ALA A 238 -8.39 -12.25 5.19
N GLY A 239 -7.20 -12.15 5.81
CA GLY A 239 -6.96 -12.58 7.20
C GLY A 239 -7.68 -11.69 8.22
N ALA A 240 -7.71 -10.38 8.03
CA ALA A 240 -8.46 -9.45 8.88
C ALA A 240 -9.96 -9.76 8.85
N PHE A 241 -10.52 -10.02 7.66
CA PHE A 241 -11.89 -10.49 7.52
C PHE A 241 -12.13 -11.80 8.26
N GLN A 242 -11.27 -12.80 8.05
CA GLN A 242 -11.40 -14.11 8.71
C GLN A 242 -11.46 -13.95 10.23
N ASN A 243 -10.50 -13.24 10.82
CA ASN A 243 -10.43 -13.05 12.27
C ASN A 243 -11.69 -12.35 12.79
N ALA A 244 -12.09 -11.24 12.19
CA ALA A 244 -13.26 -10.49 12.61
C ALA A 244 -14.57 -11.30 12.43
N PHE A 245 -14.69 -12.08 11.35
CA PHE A 245 -15.88 -12.90 11.10
C PHE A 245 -16.01 -14.06 12.11
N GLU A 246 -14.89 -14.69 12.46
CA GLU A 246 -14.84 -15.75 13.46
C GLU A 246 -15.10 -15.22 14.88
N GLU A 247 -14.64 -13.99 15.21
CA GLU A 247 -14.94 -13.32 16.47
C GLU A 247 -16.44 -13.02 16.64
N LEU A 248 -17.15 -12.72 15.55
CA LEU A 248 -18.61 -12.56 15.54
C LEU A 248 -19.36 -13.88 15.67
N GLY A 249 -18.69 -15.03 15.56
CA GLY A 249 -19.26 -16.37 15.63
C GLY A 249 -19.54 -16.99 14.26
N GLY A 250 -19.07 -16.38 13.17
CA GLY A 250 -19.05 -16.97 11.84
C GLY A 250 -18.01 -18.07 11.69
N THR A 251 -17.97 -18.69 10.52
CA THR A 251 -16.98 -19.72 10.18
C THR A 251 -16.41 -19.46 8.79
N VAL A 252 -15.11 -19.26 8.68
CA VAL A 252 -14.42 -19.27 7.39
C VAL A 252 -14.09 -20.72 7.03
N THR A 253 -14.84 -21.26 6.07
CA THR A 253 -14.78 -22.68 5.70
C THR A 253 -13.56 -22.99 4.84
N THR A 254 -13.03 -22.00 4.12
CA THR A 254 -11.86 -22.12 3.25
C THR A 254 -11.13 -20.79 3.23
N PHE A 255 -9.82 -20.84 3.50
CA PHE A 255 -8.88 -19.72 3.31
C PHE A 255 -7.80 -20.20 2.36
N VAL A 256 -7.77 -19.67 1.12
CA VAL A 256 -6.96 -20.27 0.05
C VAL A 256 -6.34 -19.19 -0.84
N GLY A 257 -5.13 -19.49 -1.37
CA GLY A 257 -4.41 -18.63 -2.29
C GLY A 257 -4.55 -19.05 -3.74
N VAL A 258 -4.54 -18.06 -4.66
CA VAL A 258 -4.25 -18.21 -6.09
C VAL A 258 -2.84 -17.65 -6.36
N ASN A 259 -2.25 -17.96 -7.51
CA ASN A 259 -0.98 -17.31 -7.88
C ASN A 259 -1.26 -16.21 -8.90
N LYS A 260 -0.51 -15.11 -8.80
CA LYS A 260 -0.51 -14.06 -9.84
C LYS A 260 -0.15 -14.69 -11.19
N GLY A 261 -0.97 -14.42 -12.21
CA GLY A 261 -0.86 -15.00 -13.54
C GLY A 261 -1.66 -16.30 -13.78
N ASP A 262 -2.31 -16.84 -12.74
CA ASP A 262 -3.22 -17.98 -12.94
C ASP A 262 -4.46 -17.52 -13.72
N THR A 263 -4.83 -18.30 -14.74
CA THR A 263 -6.01 -18.02 -15.59
C THR A 263 -7.13 -19.06 -15.42
N ASP A 264 -6.84 -20.18 -14.78
CA ASP A 264 -7.81 -21.24 -14.46
C ASP A 264 -8.08 -21.24 -12.96
N MET A 265 -9.21 -20.67 -12.57
CA MET A 265 -9.68 -20.61 -11.18
C MET A 265 -10.52 -21.83 -10.77
N THR A 266 -10.80 -22.75 -11.70
CA THR A 266 -11.62 -23.94 -11.41
C THR A 266 -11.10 -24.79 -10.26
N PRO A 267 -9.77 -25.02 -10.10
CA PRO A 267 -9.24 -25.79 -8.97
C PRO A 267 -9.53 -25.15 -7.61
N VAL A 268 -9.23 -23.85 -7.46
CA VAL A 268 -9.45 -23.12 -6.20
C VAL A 268 -10.94 -22.97 -5.89
N LEU A 269 -11.76 -22.66 -6.90
CA LEU A 269 -13.21 -22.56 -6.73
C LEU A 269 -13.85 -23.92 -6.37
N SER A 270 -13.33 -25.03 -6.91
CA SER A 270 -13.76 -26.38 -6.51
C SER A 270 -13.39 -26.71 -5.06
N GLU A 271 -12.25 -26.24 -4.57
CA GLU A 271 -11.86 -26.36 -3.16
C GLU A 271 -12.82 -25.56 -2.27
N VAL A 272 -13.06 -24.30 -2.62
CA VAL A 272 -14.01 -23.41 -1.92
C VAL A 272 -15.41 -24.05 -1.85
N ALA A 273 -15.89 -24.64 -2.94
CA ALA A 273 -17.21 -25.29 -3.01
C ALA A 273 -17.34 -26.46 -2.01
N THR A 274 -16.24 -27.13 -1.62
CA THR A 274 -16.30 -28.22 -0.62
C THR A 274 -16.71 -27.73 0.76
N GLY A 275 -16.42 -26.46 1.08
CA GLY A 275 -16.80 -25.80 2.32
C GLY A 275 -18.24 -25.31 2.34
N ALA A 276 -18.94 -25.33 1.19
CA ALA A 276 -20.29 -24.80 1.00
C ALA A 276 -20.49 -23.41 1.66
N PRO A 277 -19.66 -22.39 1.34
CA PRO A 277 -19.78 -21.07 1.93
C PRO A 277 -21.03 -20.36 1.41
N GLU A 278 -21.62 -19.49 2.26
CA GLU A 278 -22.72 -18.60 1.87
C GLU A 278 -22.20 -17.30 1.22
N ALA A 279 -20.95 -16.91 1.56
CA ALA A 279 -20.26 -15.77 0.95
C ALA A 279 -18.81 -16.12 0.59
N ILE A 280 -18.26 -15.44 -0.42
CA ILE A 280 -16.83 -15.48 -0.77
C ILE A 280 -16.29 -14.05 -0.77
N TYR A 281 -15.30 -13.79 0.06
CA TYR A 281 -14.52 -12.54 0.06
C TYR A 281 -13.21 -12.76 -0.66
N PHE A 282 -12.92 -11.95 -1.70
CA PHE A 282 -11.71 -12.07 -2.50
C PHE A 282 -11.11 -10.69 -2.79
N PRO A 283 -10.37 -10.14 -1.82
CA PRO A 283 -9.70 -8.84 -1.95
C PRO A 283 -8.44 -8.99 -2.80
N ILE A 284 -8.58 -9.20 -4.08
CA ILE A 284 -7.49 -9.37 -5.05
C ILE A 284 -7.58 -8.30 -6.14
N PHE A 285 -6.64 -8.34 -7.10
CA PHE A 285 -6.62 -7.44 -8.26
C PHE A 285 -7.10 -8.13 -9.53
N GLN A 286 -7.23 -7.36 -10.61
CA GLN A 286 -7.29 -7.89 -11.96
C GLN A 286 -5.89 -8.34 -12.41
N PRO A 287 -5.77 -9.38 -13.29
CA PRO A 287 -6.86 -10.07 -13.96
C PRO A 287 -7.45 -11.27 -13.21
N GLU A 288 -6.87 -11.68 -12.06
CA GLU A 288 -7.31 -12.88 -11.33
C GLU A 288 -8.76 -12.74 -10.85
N GLY A 289 -9.16 -11.53 -10.41
CA GLY A 289 -10.55 -11.24 -10.04
C GLY A 289 -11.54 -11.49 -11.16
N ASP A 290 -11.19 -11.11 -12.39
CA ASP A 290 -12.03 -11.35 -13.57
C ASP A 290 -12.26 -12.84 -13.79
N PHE A 291 -11.19 -13.64 -13.68
CA PHE A 291 -11.27 -15.07 -13.88
C PHE A 291 -12.09 -15.78 -12.81
N ILE A 292 -12.07 -15.27 -11.56
CA ILE A 292 -12.94 -15.80 -10.50
C ILE A 292 -14.40 -15.59 -10.87
N VAL A 293 -14.83 -14.35 -11.15
CA VAL A 293 -16.25 -14.08 -11.44
C VAL A 293 -16.75 -14.75 -12.71
N GLN A 294 -15.91 -14.85 -13.74
CA GLN A 294 -16.25 -15.50 -15.00
C GLN A 294 -16.37 -17.02 -14.88
N GLN A 295 -15.65 -17.65 -13.95
CA GLN A 295 -15.60 -19.12 -13.87
C GLN A 295 -16.47 -19.69 -12.74
N ILE A 296 -16.84 -18.88 -11.76
CA ILE A 296 -17.56 -19.35 -10.55
C ILE A 296 -18.91 -19.97 -10.89
N ALA A 297 -19.65 -19.42 -11.86
CA ALA A 297 -20.94 -19.95 -12.27
C ALA A 297 -20.86 -21.39 -12.85
N GLY A 298 -19.68 -21.82 -13.27
CA GLY A 298 -19.40 -23.18 -13.74
C GLY A 298 -19.11 -24.20 -12.64
N VAL A 299 -19.00 -23.77 -11.37
CA VAL A 299 -18.62 -24.61 -10.23
C VAL A 299 -19.84 -24.96 -9.39
N SER A 300 -20.20 -26.25 -9.39
CA SER A 300 -21.37 -26.73 -8.65
C SER A 300 -21.24 -26.51 -7.15
N GLY A 301 -22.27 -25.91 -6.57
CA GLY A 301 -22.34 -25.55 -5.15
C GLY A 301 -21.98 -24.09 -4.84
N LEU A 302 -21.63 -23.30 -5.87
CA LEU A 302 -21.37 -21.86 -5.76
C LEU A 302 -22.36 -21.00 -6.57
N GLU A 303 -23.45 -21.58 -7.06
CA GLU A 303 -24.39 -20.91 -7.96
C GLU A 303 -25.13 -19.73 -7.32
N ASP A 304 -25.36 -19.79 -6.00
CA ASP A 304 -26.11 -18.78 -5.25
C ASP A 304 -25.22 -18.10 -4.17
N VAL A 305 -23.88 -18.22 -4.24
CA VAL A 305 -22.97 -17.65 -3.27
C VAL A 305 -22.90 -16.12 -3.40
N THR A 306 -22.89 -15.41 -2.27
CA THR A 306 -22.69 -13.96 -2.27
C THR A 306 -21.22 -13.62 -2.53
N LEU A 307 -20.94 -12.81 -3.54
CA LEU A 307 -19.59 -12.38 -3.91
C LEU A 307 -19.28 -11.00 -3.34
N ILE A 308 -18.11 -10.88 -2.73
CA ILE A 308 -17.65 -9.64 -2.13
C ILE A 308 -16.21 -9.40 -2.58
N GLY A 309 -16.00 -8.29 -3.28
CA GLY A 309 -14.68 -7.76 -3.65
C GLY A 309 -14.19 -6.70 -2.66
N ALA A 310 -13.04 -6.11 -2.96
CA ALA A 310 -12.49 -4.99 -2.22
C ALA A 310 -12.13 -3.83 -3.17
N ASP A 311 -11.57 -2.75 -2.62
CA ASP A 311 -11.18 -1.54 -3.34
C ASP A 311 -10.27 -1.79 -4.54
N GLY A 312 -9.40 -2.81 -4.49
CA GLY A 312 -8.57 -3.24 -5.63
C GLY A 312 -9.37 -3.71 -6.86
N LEU A 313 -10.67 -4.00 -6.71
CA LEU A 313 -11.60 -4.36 -7.79
C LEU A 313 -12.67 -3.29 -8.04
N LEU A 314 -12.67 -2.18 -7.30
CA LEU A 314 -13.56 -1.02 -7.53
C LEU A 314 -13.05 -0.16 -8.69
N VAL A 315 -12.98 -0.76 -9.88
CA VAL A 315 -12.43 -0.15 -11.10
C VAL A 315 -13.37 -0.38 -12.27
N SER A 316 -13.44 0.59 -13.19
CA SER A 316 -14.42 0.61 -14.29
C SER A 316 -14.38 -0.66 -15.14
N ASP A 317 -13.19 -1.20 -15.41
CA ASP A 317 -13.03 -2.39 -16.26
C ASP A 317 -13.63 -3.63 -15.60
N PHE A 318 -13.40 -3.83 -14.29
CA PHE A 318 -13.99 -4.93 -13.53
C PHE A 318 -15.52 -4.78 -13.43
N LEU A 319 -15.99 -3.58 -13.08
CA LEU A 319 -17.42 -3.29 -12.96
C LEU A 319 -18.19 -3.43 -14.29
N SER A 320 -17.50 -3.35 -15.43
CA SER A 320 -18.11 -3.57 -16.76
C SER A 320 -18.42 -5.03 -17.08
N LEU A 321 -17.93 -5.98 -16.27
CA LEU A 321 -18.18 -7.41 -16.46
C LEU A 321 -19.63 -7.74 -16.04
N PRO A 322 -20.43 -8.43 -16.88
CA PRO A 322 -21.80 -8.80 -16.51
C PRO A 322 -21.88 -9.68 -15.26
N GLU A 323 -20.82 -10.43 -14.97
CA GLU A 323 -20.71 -11.34 -13.84
C GLU A 323 -20.58 -10.65 -12.49
N THR A 324 -20.29 -9.35 -12.48
CA THR A 324 -20.17 -8.56 -11.25
C THR A 324 -21.50 -7.97 -10.76
N GLU A 325 -22.59 -8.13 -11.55
CA GLU A 325 -23.92 -7.69 -11.14
C GLU A 325 -24.39 -8.47 -9.89
N GLY A 326 -24.78 -7.73 -8.85
CA GLY A 326 -25.18 -8.29 -7.55
C GLY A 326 -24.03 -8.48 -6.56
N MET A 327 -22.80 -8.12 -6.92
CA MET A 327 -21.67 -8.14 -6.00
C MET A 327 -21.67 -6.96 -5.04
N TYR A 328 -20.99 -7.16 -3.91
CA TYR A 328 -20.63 -6.09 -2.97
C TYR A 328 -19.13 -5.81 -3.03
N PHE A 329 -18.77 -4.57 -2.68
CA PHE A 329 -17.36 -4.17 -2.62
C PHE A 329 -17.11 -3.35 -1.35
N SER A 330 -16.03 -3.66 -0.65
CA SER A 330 -15.55 -2.88 0.48
C SER A 330 -14.44 -1.92 0.04
N GLY A 331 -14.35 -0.77 0.69
CA GLY A 331 -13.27 0.18 0.44
C GLY A 331 -13.46 1.49 1.21
N PRO A 332 -12.58 2.47 0.99
CA PRO A 332 -12.76 3.80 1.57
C PRO A 332 -13.98 4.49 0.98
N SER A 333 -14.44 5.57 1.61
CA SER A 333 -15.44 6.44 0.99
C SER A 333 -14.92 6.97 -0.36
N LEU A 334 -15.79 6.95 -1.37
CA LEU A 334 -15.52 7.54 -2.69
C LEU A 334 -16.28 8.85 -2.91
N GLN A 335 -17.10 9.25 -1.95
CA GLN A 335 -18.01 10.39 -2.04
C GLN A 335 -17.61 11.47 -1.03
N PHE A 336 -16.58 12.24 -1.40
CA PHE A 336 -16.04 13.29 -0.53
C PHE A 336 -16.82 14.60 -0.61
N GLY A 337 -17.74 14.76 -1.56
CA GLY A 337 -18.61 15.93 -1.71
C GLY A 337 -17.84 17.24 -1.78
N GLU A 338 -18.20 18.18 -0.92
CA GLU A 338 -17.56 19.50 -0.81
C GLU A 338 -16.42 19.55 0.23
N ASN A 339 -15.92 18.39 0.67
CA ASN A 339 -14.72 18.36 1.51
C ASN A 339 -13.60 19.13 0.81
N THR A 340 -12.92 19.96 1.57
CA THR A 340 -11.92 20.88 1.03
C THR A 340 -10.61 20.68 1.75
N ASN A 341 -9.53 20.50 0.98
CA ASN A 341 -8.19 20.50 1.54
C ASN A 341 -7.86 21.92 2.03
N GLU A 342 -7.66 22.09 3.34
CA GLU A 342 -7.46 23.42 3.94
C GLU A 342 -6.14 24.08 3.55
N LEU A 343 -5.15 23.29 3.11
CA LEU A 343 -3.82 23.77 2.74
C LEU A 343 -3.81 24.43 1.35
N THR A 344 -4.69 23.97 0.45
CA THR A 344 -4.79 24.49 -0.92
C THR A 344 -6.09 25.25 -1.18
N GLY A 345 -7.14 24.99 -0.39
CA GLY A 345 -8.48 25.53 -0.60
C GLY A 345 -9.25 24.82 -1.73
N VAL A 346 -8.75 23.71 -2.30
CA VAL A 346 -9.40 22.96 -3.36
C VAL A 346 -10.36 21.93 -2.76
N SER A 347 -11.60 21.92 -3.24
CA SER A 347 -12.60 20.92 -2.86
C SER A 347 -12.46 19.64 -3.68
N ALA A 348 -12.94 18.50 -3.15
CA ALA A 348 -12.98 17.24 -3.90
C ALA A 348 -13.80 17.37 -5.20
N THR A 349 -14.88 18.14 -5.19
CA THR A 349 -15.68 18.43 -6.39
C THR A 349 -14.87 19.21 -7.43
N ASP A 350 -14.17 20.28 -7.03
CA ASP A 350 -13.32 21.06 -7.94
C ASP A 350 -12.15 20.23 -8.48
N PHE A 351 -11.54 19.40 -7.61
CA PHE A 351 -10.47 18.49 -8.03
C PHE A 351 -10.95 17.55 -9.15
N LEU A 352 -12.07 16.85 -8.96
CA LEU A 352 -12.60 15.93 -9.98
C LEU A 352 -12.89 16.63 -11.30
N ALA A 353 -13.47 17.84 -11.26
CA ALA A 353 -13.72 18.63 -12.46
C ALA A 353 -12.43 19.03 -13.19
N ASN A 354 -11.38 19.39 -12.43
CA ASN A 354 -10.06 19.73 -12.96
C ASN A 354 -9.34 18.51 -13.50
N TYR A 355 -9.44 17.37 -12.80
CA TYR A 355 -8.87 16.10 -13.22
C TYR A 355 -9.46 15.65 -14.56
N GLU A 356 -10.79 15.62 -14.69
CA GLU A 356 -11.48 15.26 -15.94
C GLU A 356 -11.14 16.24 -17.07
N ALA A 357 -11.01 17.54 -16.78
CA ALA A 357 -10.57 18.53 -17.78
C ALA A 357 -9.12 18.30 -18.26
N ARG A 358 -8.24 17.78 -17.40
CA ARG A 358 -6.83 17.49 -17.67
C ARG A 358 -6.67 16.18 -18.43
N GLU A 359 -7.27 15.09 -17.94
CA GLU A 359 -7.07 13.72 -18.42
C GLU A 359 -8.12 13.27 -19.45
N GLY A 360 -9.27 13.94 -19.50
CA GLY A 360 -10.39 13.59 -20.40
C GLY A 360 -11.34 12.53 -19.83
N GLU A 361 -11.07 12.02 -18.65
CA GLU A 361 -11.88 11.01 -17.93
C GLU A 361 -11.72 11.18 -16.41
N ALA A 362 -12.63 10.59 -15.64
CA ALA A 362 -12.55 10.58 -14.19
C ALA A 362 -11.41 9.64 -13.70
N PRO A 363 -10.93 9.79 -12.45
CA PRO A 363 -9.96 8.86 -11.88
C PRO A 363 -10.44 7.41 -11.96
N SER A 364 -9.58 6.50 -12.42
CA SER A 364 -9.90 5.08 -12.63
C SER A 364 -9.97 4.24 -11.37
N ALA A 365 -9.48 4.74 -10.23
CA ALA A 365 -9.42 4.03 -8.95
C ALA A 365 -9.66 4.96 -7.76
N ALA A 366 -9.80 4.37 -6.56
CA ALA A 366 -10.37 5.00 -5.37
C ALA A 366 -9.50 6.06 -4.67
N PHE A 367 -8.16 6.03 -4.84
CA PHE A 367 -7.23 6.70 -3.91
C PHE A 367 -6.71 8.08 -4.36
N TRP A 368 -7.29 8.68 -5.39
CA TRP A 368 -6.87 9.99 -5.91
C TRP A 368 -6.93 11.13 -4.86
N ALA A 369 -7.98 11.16 -4.02
CA ALA A 369 -8.09 12.16 -2.95
C ALA A 369 -7.06 11.93 -1.85
N HIS A 370 -6.77 10.66 -1.55
CA HIS A 370 -5.74 10.27 -0.60
C HIS A 370 -4.35 10.70 -1.09
N ALA A 371 -4.07 10.57 -2.40
CA ALA A 371 -2.81 10.99 -3.00
C ALA A 371 -2.64 12.51 -2.97
N TYR A 372 -3.72 13.25 -3.24
CA TYR A 372 -3.74 14.71 -3.12
C TYR A 372 -3.42 15.14 -1.69
N ASP A 373 -4.12 14.58 -0.71
CA ASP A 373 -3.93 14.91 0.70
C ASP A 373 -2.56 14.45 1.22
N ALA A 374 -2.05 13.28 0.83
CA ALA A 374 -0.70 12.82 1.15
C ALA A 374 0.37 13.78 0.63
N THR A 375 0.18 14.29 -0.59
CA THR A 375 1.10 15.23 -1.21
C THR A 375 1.08 16.57 -0.49
N THR A 376 -0.10 17.13 -0.23
CA THR A 376 -0.21 18.40 0.50
C THR A 376 0.33 18.29 1.93
N MET A 377 0.18 17.14 2.59
CA MET A 377 0.78 16.86 3.89
C MET A 377 2.32 16.92 3.83
N LEU A 378 2.93 16.27 2.84
CA LEU A 378 4.37 16.32 2.65
C LEU A 378 4.86 17.74 2.34
N LEU A 379 4.17 18.47 1.45
CA LEU A 379 4.55 19.83 1.08
C LEU A 379 4.41 20.81 2.23
N ASN A 380 3.37 20.67 3.05
CA ASN A 380 3.20 21.47 4.25
C ASN A 380 4.33 21.21 5.25
N ALA A 381 4.66 19.95 5.52
CA ALA A 381 5.75 19.57 6.41
C ALA A 381 7.11 20.13 5.91
N ILE A 382 7.37 20.05 4.60
CA ILE A 382 8.56 20.66 3.99
C ILE A 382 8.56 22.18 4.23
N SER A 383 7.41 22.85 4.06
CA SER A 383 7.32 24.31 4.24
C SER A 383 7.56 24.76 5.69
N GLU A 384 7.24 23.90 6.65
CA GLU A 384 7.44 24.17 8.08
C GLU A 384 8.89 24.03 8.52
N VAL A 385 9.64 23.07 7.94
CA VAL A 385 11.01 22.76 8.36
C VAL A 385 12.08 23.37 7.48
N ALA A 386 11.74 23.86 6.27
CA ALA A 386 12.70 24.45 5.35
C ALA A 386 13.28 25.76 5.91
N VAL A 387 14.60 25.85 5.97
CA VAL A 387 15.32 27.04 6.42
C VAL A 387 15.99 27.72 5.23
N GLU A 388 15.64 29.00 4.99
CA GLU A 388 16.22 29.81 3.91
C GLU A 388 17.58 30.39 4.34
N GLY A 389 18.60 30.18 3.50
CA GLY A 389 19.93 30.77 3.64
C GLY A 389 20.01 32.18 3.06
N ASP A 390 21.03 32.92 3.43
CA ASP A 390 21.29 34.29 2.95
C ASP A 390 21.50 34.38 1.43
N ASP A 391 21.83 33.27 0.78
CA ASP A 391 22.03 33.14 -0.67
C ASP A 391 20.77 32.67 -1.40
N GLY A 392 19.65 32.49 -0.70
CA GLY A 392 18.39 31.99 -1.23
C GLY A 392 18.39 30.48 -1.46
N SER A 393 19.29 29.72 -0.86
CA SER A 393 19.23 28.27 -0.79
C SER A 393 18.28 27.83 0.33
N LEU A 394 17.74 26.60 0.26
CA LEU A 394 16.98 25.98 1.36
C LEU A 394 17.76 24.81 1.94
N THR A 395 17.70 24.66 3.25
CA THR A 395 18.13 23.46 3.96
C THR A 395 16.91 22.80 4.59
N ILE A 396 16.73 21.50 4.33
CA ILE A 396 15.62 20.69 4.83
C ILE A 396 16.22 19.51 5.58
N ASP A 397 16.05 19.49 6.91
CA ASP A 397 16.49 18.39 7.75
C ASP A 397 15.50 17.23 7.68
N ARG A 398 16.00 16.00 7.44
CA ARG A 398 15.15 14.83 7.27
C ARG A 398 14.48 14.33 8.54
N ALA A 399 15.14 14.52 9.70
CA ALA A 399 14.55 14.14 10.98
C ALA A 399 13.43 15.12 11.36
N GLU A 400 13.67 16.43 11.22
CA GLU A 400 12.65 17.45 11.43
C GLU A 400 11.47 17.27 10.48
N LEU A 401 11.72 16.87 9.22
CA LEU A 401 10.66 16.58 8.27
C LEU A 401 9.77 15.40 8.71
N ARG A 402 10.36 14.29 9.16
CA ARG A 402 9.59 13.16 9.70
C ARG A 402 8.77 13.56 10.93
N ASP A 403 9.35 14.36 11.82
CA ASP A 403 8.65 14.86 13.01
C ASP A 403 7.48 15.77 12.62
N ALA A 404 7.65 16.66 11.63
CA ALA A 404 6.60 17.53 11.11
C ALA A 404 5.47 16.73 10.44
N ILE A 405 5.78 15.67 9.66
CA ILE A 405 4.78 14.79 9.09
C ILE A 405 4.00 14.09 10.20
N THR A 406 4.68 13.54 11.20
CA THR A 406 4.03 12.87 12.35
C THR A 406 3.10 13.83 13.12
N ALA A 407 3.49 15.11 13.23
CA ALA A 407 2.71 16.14 13.93
C ALA A 407 1.59 16.75 13.06
N SER A 408 1.49 16.37 11.78
CA SER A 408 0.50 16.94 10.85
C SER A 408 -0.92 16.71 11.35
N SER A 409 -1.74 17.78 11.28
CA SER A 409 -3.16 17.73 11.59
C SER A 409 -3.90 18.81 10.80
N PHE A 410 -4.71 18.41 9.82
CA PHE A 410 -5.46 19.34 8.98
C PHE A 410 -6.70 18.66 8.37
N ALA A 411 -7.64 19.47 7.86
CA ALA A 411 -8.77 18.98 7.08
C ALA A 411 -8.37 18.80 5.62
N GLY A 412 -8.45 17.58 5.12
CA GLY A 412 -8.23 17.22 3.72
C GLY A 412 -9.52 16.90 2.97
N MET A 413 -9.39 16.46 1.73
CA MET A 413 -10.52 15.96 0.94
C MET A 413 -11.11 14.67 1.54
N ILE A 414 -10.24 13.81 2.07
CA ILE A 414 -10.67 12.55 2.70
C ILE A 414 -11.21 12.72 4.13
N GLY A 415 -11.25 13.94 4.65
CA GLY A 415 -11.63 14.24 6.03
C GLY A 415 -10.46 14.77 6.85
N ASN A 416 -10.52 14.61 8.17
CA ASN A 416 -9.42 15.04 9.03
C ASN A 416 -8.24 14.06 8.96
N LEU A 417 -7.07 14.60 8.67
CA LEU A 417 -5.82 13.86 8.74
C LEU A 417 -5.13 14.16 10.06
N ALA A 418 -4.66 13.10 10.72
CA ALA A 418 -3.79 13.17 11.90
C ALA A 418 -3.11 11.82 12.06
N CYS A 419 -1.79 11.80 12.11
CA CYS A 419 -1.04 10.56 12.20
C CYS A 419 -1.05 9.99 13.63
N ASP A 420 -1.15 8.68 13.73
CA ASP A 420 -0.82 7.97 14.95
C ASP A 420 0.70 7.72 15.07
N GLU A 421 1.11 7.03 16.12
CA GLU A 421 2.53 6.74 16.40
C GLU A 421 3.18 5.80 15.36
N PHE A 422 2.39 5.12 14.53
CA PHE A 422 2.84 4.17 13.51
C PHE A 422 2.62 4.66 12.07
N GLY A 423 2.12 5.89 11.90
CA GLY A 423 1.98 6.53 10.59
C GLY A 423 0.64 6.28 9.88
N ASP A 424 -0.40 5.81 10.57
CA ASP A 424 -1.77 5.83 10.08
C ASP A 424 -2.32 7.26 10.22
N CYS A 425 -2.49 8.00 9.10
CA CYS A 425 -2.85 9.42 9.12
C CYS A 425 -4.24 9.73 8.57
N GLY A 426 -4.84 8.81 7.81
CA GLY A 426 -6.09 9.04 7.10
C GLY A 426 -7.35 8.65 7.86
N SER A 427 -8.50 8.87 7.23
CA SER A 427 -9.79 8.40 7.72
C SER A 427 -9.85 6.88 7.72
N GLN A 428 -10.42 6.31 8.79
CA GLN A 428 -10.62 4.87 8.93
C GLN A 428 -12.08 4.46 8.62
N GLU A 429 -12.86 5.34 7.96
CA GLU A 429 -14.22 5.01 7.53
C GLU A 429 -14.18 4.07 6.33
N ILE A 430 -14.90 2.95 6.45
CA ILE A 430 -15.05 1.96 5.38
C ILE A 430 -16.52 1.92 4.94
N GLN A 431 -16.73 1.84 3.65
CA GLN A 431 -18.03 1.68 3.04
C GLN A 431 -18.14 0.34 2.31
N ILE A 432 -19.33 -0.25 2.35
CA ILE A 432 -19.70 -1.34 1.45
C ILE A 432 -20.67 -0.77 0.43
N VAL A 433 -20.37 -0.94 -0.83
CA VAL A 433 -21.23 -0.56 -1.95
C VAL A 433 -21.80 -1.80 -2.64
N GLU A 434 -22.98 -1.68 -3.23
CA GLU A 434 -23.62 -2.74 -4.01
C GLU A 434 -23.55 -2.42 -5.51
N HIS A 435 -23.11 -3.36 -6.30
CA HIS A 435 -23.11 -3.27 -7.76
C HIS A 435 -24.36 -3.95 -8.33
N ALA A 436 -25.51 -3.30 -8.24
CA ALA A 436 -26.81 -3.85 -8.61
C ALA A 436 -27.11 -3.81 -10.13
N ASP A 437 -26.31 -3.08 -10.90
CA ASP A 437 -26.51 -2.89 -12.36
C ASP A 437 -25.15 -2.76 -13.05
N SER A 438 -24.77 -3.76 -13.82
CA SER A 438 -23.49 -3.85 -14.55
C SER A 438 -23.30 -2.79 -15.64
N SER A 439 -24.32 -1.97 -15.91
CA SER A 439 -24.16 -0.76 -16.74
C SER A 439 -23.54 0.42 -16.00
N VAL A 440 -23.46 0.37 -14.67
CA VAL A 440 -22.84 1.41 -13.81
C VAL A 440 -21.39 1.00 -13.59
N THR A 441 -20.47 1.62 -14.31
CA THR A 441 -19.03 1.33 -14.23
C THR A 441 -18.25 2.36 -13.43
N ASP A 442 -18.88 3.44 -13.02
CA ASP A 442 -18.33 4.47 -12.13
C ASP A 442 -18.60 4.09 -10.68
N ALA A 443 -17.55 3.70 -9.95
CA ALA A 443 -17.66 3.26 -8.56
C ALA A 443 -18.26 4.33 -7.64
N THR A 444 -18.10 5.62 -7.96
CA THR A 444 -18.65 6.73 -7.16
C THR A 444 -20.19 6.82 -7.22
N GLN A 445 -20.80 6.15 -8.20
CA GLN A 445 -22.26 6.11 -8.39
C GLN A 445 -22.92 4.88 -7.73
N LEU A 446 -22.11 3.94 -7.23
CA LEU A 446 -22.65 2.76 -6.57
C LEU A 446 -23.31 3.13 -5.23
N PRO A 447 -24.48 2.54 -4.91
CA PRO A 447 -25.15 2.83 -3.65
C PRO A 447 -24.36 2.26 -2.47
N VAL A 448 -24.12 3.08 -1.45
CA VAL A 448 -23.57 2.67 -0.17
C VAL A 448 -24.66 1.93 0.60
N VAL A 449 -24.41 0.68 0.96
CA VAL A 449 -25.36 -0.17 1.70
C VAL A 449 -24.95 -0.36 3.16
N PHE A 450 -23.67 -0.12 3.50
CA PHE A 450 -23.17 -0.21 4.86
C PHE A 450 -21.98 0.75 5.05
N THR A 451 -21.87 1.35 6.25
CA THR A 451 -20.73 2.18 6.63
C THR A 451 -20.22 1.74 7.99
N TYR A 452 -18.91 1.62 8.12
CA TYR A 452 -18.21 1.25 9.35
C TYR A 452 -17.19 2.34 9.70
N SER A 453 -17.28 2.94 10.87
CA SER A 453 -16.41 4.05 11.28
C SER A 453 -15.35 3.67 12.31
N GLY A 454 -15.26 2.42 12.74
CA GLY A 454 -14.23 1.94 13.69
C GLY A 454 -14.19 2.64 15.06
N LEU A 455 -14.95 3.71 15.25
CA LEU A 455 -14.91 4.59 16.43
C LEU A 455 -16.05 4.32 17.43
N GLU A 456 -16.87 3.28 17.23
CA GLU A 456 -17.91 2.88 18.16
C GLU A 456 -17.42 1.74 19.06
N GLY A 457 -16.58 2.08 20.02
CA GLY A 457 -16.09 1.21 21.08
C GLY A 457 -16.22 1.88 22.44
#